data_4caeea0cfd44cfc7ab4b4a158e379ea9
#
_entry.id   4caeea0cfd44cfc7ab4b4a158e379ea9
#
_cell.length_a   1.000
_cell.length_b   1.000
_cell.length_c   1.000
_cell.angle_alpha   90.00
_cell.angle_beta   90.00
_cell.angle_gamma   90.00
#
_symmetry.space_group_name_H-M   'P 1'
#
loop_
_entity.id
_entity.type
_entity.pdbx_description
1 polymer ?
#
loop_
_entity_poly.entity_id
_entity_poly.type
_entity_poly.pdbx_seq_one_letter_code
_entity_poly.pdbx_strand_id
1 'polypeptide(L)'
;GINDLNYMYSGANLYFYQLSFDYIDNDVYVQIDDYDELDALRTTNVIENSINIYIVADLAPGGESLCGISSFVSSDVQGIVMAESCFALPDNPSTLSHEVGHYFNLLHTHTGSSDQNEDGIIDGSNAEYVDGTDCSNRGDDLCDTPADPNLGDFVNSQCEYTGDYVDGHGDSYNPDTSNLMSYSEKICRNTFSLEQEDIIIYTLLNS
;
A
#
# COMPACT_ATOMS: atom_id res chain seq x y z
N GLY A 1 11.10 0.67 10.94
CA GLY A 1 10.20 -0.51 11.04
C GLY A 1 9.12 -0.33 12.11
N ILE A 2 9.16 -1.06 13.22
CA ILE A 2 8.06 -1.06 14.23
C ILE A 2 7.73 0.33 14.79
N ASN A 3 8.72 1.19 15.00
CA ASN A 3 8.47 2.55 15.50
C ASN A 3 7.73 3.42 14.49
N ASP A 4 8.08 3.30 13.21
CA ASP A 4 7.43 4.04 12.13
C ASP A 4 5.99 3.53 11.95
N LEU A 5 5.81 2.19 11.98
CA LEU A 5 4.50 1.56 11.96
C LEU A 5 3.61 2.07 13.10
N ASN A 6 4.11 2.10 14.35
CA ASN A 6 3.37 2.60 15.50
C ASN A 6 3.05 4.10 15.41
N TYR A 7 3.93 4.88 14.81
CA TYR A 7 3.68 6.29 14.56
C TYR A 7 2.52 6.48 13.55
N MET A 8 2.56 5.77 12.43
CA MET A 8 1.59 5.90 11.33
C MET A 8 0.20 5.36 11.69
N TYR A 9 0.14 4.33 12.55
CA TYR A 9 -1.14 3.73 12.99
C TYR A 9 -1.68 4.32 14.29
N SER A 10 -1.05 5.38 14.81
CA SER A 10 -1.48 6.03 16.07
C SER A 10 -2.87 6.66 15.95
N GLY A 11 -3.30 7.11 14.77
CA GLY A 11 -4.66 7.63 14.51
C GLY A 11 -5.72 6.56 14.75
N ALA A 12 -5.51 5.35 14.21
CA ALA A 12 -6.36 4.19 14.45
C ALA A 12 -6.24 3.62 15.89
N ASN A 13 -5.43 4.24 16.75
CA ASN A 13 -5.15 3.79 18.11
C ASN A 13 -4.63 2.33 18.18
N LEU A 14 -3.87 1.91 17.17
CA LEU A 14 -3.22 0.60 17.11
C LEU A 14 -1.76 0.69 17.54
N TYR A 15 -1.30 -0.38 18.17
CA TYR A 15 0.07 -0.51 18.62
C TYR A 15 0.61 -1.90 18.30
N PHE A 16 1.68 -1.95 17.52
CA PHE A 16 2.35 -3.17 17.09
C PHE A 16 3.59 -3.45 17.95
N TYR A 17 3.84 -4.71 18.20
CA TYR A 17 5.06 -5.17 18.85
C TYR A 17 5.58 -6.43 18.15
N GLN A 18 6.88 -6.60 18.17
CA GLN A 18 7.51 -7.78 17.60
C GLN A 18 7.31 -8.97 18.55
N LEU A 19 6.57 -9.98 18.06
CA LEU A 19 6.28 -11.19 18.82
C LEU A 19 7.48 -12.14 18.82
N SER A 20 8.10 -12.35 17.64
CA SER A 20 9.28 -13.18 17.47
C SER A 20 10.10 -12.72 16.26
N PHE A 21 11.26 -13.32 16.09
CA PHE A 21 12.11 -13.18 14.92
C PHE A 21 12.86 -14.49 14.71
N ASP A 22 12.88 -14.98 13.47
CA ASP A 22 13.56 -16.22 13.10
C ASP A 22 14.21 -16.08 11.72
N TYR A 23 15.13 -16.99 11.40
CA TYR A 23 15.75 -17.09 10.09
C TYR A 23 15.23 -18.32 9.36
N ILE A 24 14.91 -18.15 8.07
CA ILE A 24 14.58 -19.26 7.16
C ILE A 24 15.87 -19.60 6.39
N ASP A 25 16.50 -20.73 6.75
CA ASP A 25 17.71 -21.22 6.08
C ASP A 25 17.29 -22.01 4.82
N ASN A 26 16.94 -21.27 3.75
CA ASN A 26 16.54 -21.82 2.47
C ASN A 26 16.89 -20.88 1.32
N ASP A 27 17.84 -21.27 0.48
CA ASP A 27 18.32 -20.48 -0.65
C ASP A 27 17.23 -20.15 -1.68
N VAL A 28 16.15 -20.93 -1.76
CA VAL A 28 15.02 -20.67 -2.67
C VAL A 28 14.33 -19.35 -2.34
N TYR A 29 14.30 -18.95 -1.07
CA TYR A 29 13.61 -17.73 -0.64
C TYR A 29 14.52 -16.49 -0.53
N VAL A 30 15.75 -16.56 -1.06
CA VAL A 30 16.63 -15.39 -1.11
C VAL A 30 16.12 -14.37 -2.14
N GLN A 31 15.63 -14.87 -3.27
CA GLN A 31 14.96 -14.09 -4.31
C GLN A 31 13.59 -14.70 -4.58
N ILE A 32 12.59 -13.87 -4.78
CA ILE A 32 11.23 -14.28 -5.12
C ILE A 32 10.96 -13.80 -6.55
N ASP A 33 10.94 -14.74 -7.49
CA ASP A 33 10.82 -14.46 -8.91
C ASP A 33 9.43 -14.76 -9.48
N ASP A 34 8.61 -15.52 -8.73
CA ASP A 34 7.23 -15.83 -9.12
C ASP A 34 6.26 -15.90 -7.92
N TYR A 35 4.96 -15.94 -8.23
CA TYR A 35 3.91 -15.96 -7.22
C TYR A 35 3.78 -17.30 -6.48
N ASP A 36 4.19 -18.42 -7.07
CA ASP A 36 4.17 -19.72 -6.40
C ASP A 36 5.24 -19.78 -5.29
N GLU A 37 6.43 -19.20 -5.54
CA GLU A 37 7.48 -19.03 -4.53
C GLU A 37 7.05 -18.08 -3.42
N LEU A 38 6.37 -16.97 -3.78
CA LEU A 38 5.82 -16.01 -2.85
C LEU A 38 4.84 -16.67 -1.86
N ASP A 39 3.90 -17.45 -2.38
CA ASP A 39 2.91 -18.15 -1.57
C ASP A 39 3.53 -19.29 -0.77
N ALA A 40 4.52 -20.00 -1.31
CA ALA A 40 5.28 -21.00 -0.57
C ALA A 40 6.04 -20.39 0.62
N LEU A 41 6.68 -19.22 0.43
CA LEU A 41 7.32 -18.47 1.51
C LEU A 41 6.33 -18.09 2.60
N ARG A 42 5.16 -17.55 2.24
CA ARG A 42 4.10 -17.15 3.17
C ARG A 42 3.52 -18.28 4.01
N THR A 43 3.74 -19.54 3.63
CA THR A 43 3.34 -20.73 4.42
C THR A 43 4.45 -21.26 5.33
N THR A 44 5.63 -20.63 5.29
CA THR A 44 6.82 -21.10 6.02
C THR A 44 6.92 -20.41 7.38
N ASN A 45 7.11 -21.18 8.45
CA ASN A 45 7.29 -20.69 9.84
C ASN A 45 6.17 -19.72 10.32
N VAL A 46 4.94 -19.92 9.84
CA VAL A 46 3.78 -19.08 10.18
C VAL A 46 3.51 -19.12 11.69
N ILE A 47 3.36 -17.95 12.28
CA ILE A 47 2.83 -17.78 13.63
C ILE A 47 1.36 -17.37 13.51
N GLU A 48 0.48 -18.24 14.01
CA GLU A 48 -0.96 -18.01 13.96
C GLU A 48 -1.37 -16.79 14.79
N ASN A 49 -2.43 -16.11 14.38
CA ASN A 49 -2.97 -14.90 15.02
C ASN A 49 -1.95 -13.75 15.12
N SER A 50 -1.09 -13.64 14.12
CA SER A 50 -0.12 -12.55 14.00
C SER A 50 0.08 -12.15 12.55
N ILE A 51 0.54 -10.94 12.31
CA ILE A 51 1.00 -10.51 10.98
C ILE A 51 2.40 -11.08 10.76
N ASN A 52 2.52 -12.00 9.80
CA ASN A 52 3.80 -12.59 9.43
C ASN A 52 4.46 -11.72 8.36
N ILE A 53 5.67 -11.24 8.64
CA ILE A 53 6.44 -10.37 7.74
C ILE A 53 7.73 -11.09 7.39
N TYR A 54 7.96 -11.31 6.09
CA TYR A 54 9.14 -11.96 5.55
C TYR A 54 10.03 -10.91 4.87
N ILE A 55 11.34 -11.01 5.05
CA ILE A 55 12.30 -10.10 4.42
C ILE A 55 13.19 -10.94 3.51
N VAL A 56 13.24 -10.58 2.22
CA VAL A 56 14.00 -11.27 1.18
C VAL A 56 15.01 -10.31 0.54
N ALA A 57 16.05 -10.85 -0.07
CA ALA A 57 17.07 -10.00 -0.70
C ALA A 57 16.52 -9.31 -1.96
N ASP A 58 15.72 -10.04 -2.76
CA ASP A 58 15.08 -9.50 -3.97
C ASP A 58 13.63 -9.98 -4.08
N LEU A 59 12.75 -9.11 -4.57
CA LEU A 59 11.30 -9.36 -4.67
C LEU A 59 10.79 -8.89 -6.03
N ALA A 60 10.58 -9.83 -6.96
CA ALA A 60 10.15 -9.55 -8.33
C ALA A 60 9.19 -10.62 -8.90
N PRO A 61 8.09 -11.00 -8.20
CA PRO A 61 7.26 -12.15 -8.57
C PRO A 61 6.54 -12.01 -9.92
N GLY A 62 6.45 -10.80 -10.47
CA GLY A 62 5.91 -10.50 -11.80
C GLY A 62 6.97 -10.05 -12.81
N GLY A 63 8.27 -10.15 -12.45
CA GLY A 63 9.40 -9.67 -13.25
C GLY A 63 9.72 -8.19 -13.05
N GLU A 64 8.94 -7.46 -12.25
CA GLU A 64 9.24 -6.09 -11.83
C GLU A 64 9.63 -6.07 -10.35
N SER A 65 10.70 -5.35 -10.02
CA SER A 65 11.15 -5.23 -8.63
C SER A 65 10.16 -4.46 -7.77
N LEU A 66 9.76 -5.06 -6.65
CA LEU A 66 8.85 -4.50 -5.68
C LEU A 66 9.58 -4.19 -4.36
N CYS A 67 9.12 -3.17 -3.66
CA CYS A 67 9.57 -2.89 -2.29
C CYS A 67 8.88 -3.76 -1.25
N GLY A 68 7.62 -4.10 -1.50
CA GLY A 68 6.80 -4.96 -0.66
C GLY A 68 5.62 -5.50 -1.44
N ILE A 69 5.01 -6.54 -0.89
CA ILE A 69 3.75 -7.10 -1.36
C ILE A 69 3.00 -7.76 -0.19
N SER A 70 1.77 -7.38 -0.02
CA SER A 70 0.89 -7.92 1.02
C SER A 70 -0.21 -8.80 0.45
N SER A 71 -0.62 -9.80 1.21
CA SER A 71 -1.96 -10.38 1.06
C SER A 71 -2.99 -9.56 1.82
N PHE A 72 -4.25 -9.68 1.47
CA PHE A 72 -5.34 -9.27 2.35
C PHE A 72 -5.51 -10.28 3.50
N VAL A 73 -6.03 -9.83 4.64
CA VAL A 73 -6.29 -10.73 5.79
C VAL A 73 -7.31 -11.81 5.48
N SER A 74 -8.15 -11.61 4.48
CA SER A 74 -9.14 -12.58 4.01
C SER A 74 -8.57 -13.65 3.06
N SER A 75 -7.30 -13.56 2.67
CA SER A 75 -6.66 -14.52 1.76
C SER A 75 -6.37 -15.84 2.46
N ASP A 76 -6.45 -16.95 1.71
CA ASP A 76 -6.12 -18.29 2.23
C ASP A 76 -4.65 -18.40 2.65
N VAL A 77 -3.75 -17.71 1.94
CA VAL A 77 -2.31 -17.60 2.26
C VAL A 77 -2.02 -16.16 2.64
N GLN A 78 -1.64 -15.95 3.89
CA GLN A 78 -1.45 -14.61 4.45
C GLN A 78 0.03 -14.31 4.71
N GLY A 79 0.40 -13.05 4.56
CA GLY A 79 1.71 -12.55 4.93
C GLY A 79 2.13 -11.35 4.09
N ILE A 80 3.09 -10.63 4.63
CA ILE A 80 3.73 -9.49 3.97
C ILE A 80 5.15 -9.89 3.62
N VAL A 81 5.57 -9.68 2.37
CA VAL A 81 6.95 -9.91 1.95
C VAL A 81 7.58 -8.57 1.56
N MET A 82 8.75 -8.27 2.10
CA MET A 82 9.48 -7.02 1.92
C MET A 82 10.84 -7.29 1.28
N ALA A 83 11.25 -6.48 0.32
CA ALA A 83 12.63 -6.46 -0.13
C ALA A 83 13.51 -5.80 0.94
N GLU A 84 14.68 -6.41 1.26
CA GLU A 84 15.65 -5.85 2.22
C GLU A 84 16.06 -4.42 1.84
N SER A 85 16.23 -4.17 0.54
CA SER A 85 16.60 -2.86 -0.01
C SER A 85 15.56 -1.76 0.24
N CYS A 86 14.35 -2.10 0.69
CA CYS A 86 13.28 -1.16 1.02
C CYS A 86 12.83 -1.21 2.49
N PHE A 87 13.35 -2.16 3.26
CA PHE A 87 12.88 -2.39 4.62
C PHE A 87 13.58 -1.52 5.65
N ALA A 88 12.80 -0.76 6.42
CA ALA A 88 13.27 0.03 7.58
C ALA A 88 14.43 1.01 7.28
N LEU A 89 14.49 1.58 6.08
CA LEU A 89 15.46 2.58 5.71
C LEU A 89 15.04 3.99 6.15
N PRO A 90 15.97 4.90 6.49
CA PRO A 90 15.63 6.26 6.92
C PRO A 90 14.89 7.09 5.87
N ASP A 91 15.11 6.80 4.59
CA ASP A 91 14.46 7.44 3.43
C ASP A 91 13.21 6.67 2.93
N ASN A 92 12.91 5.55 3.57
CA ASN A 92 11.72 4.75 3.31
C ASN A 92 11.01 4.33 4.61
N PRO A 93 10.40 5.26 5.35
CA PRO A 93 9.72 4.93 6.60
C PRO A 93 8.33 4.31 6.39
N SER A 94 7.73 4.47 5.21
CA SER A 94 6.30 4.22 4.98
C SER A 94 5.96 2.89 4.31
N THR A 95 6.90 2.22 3.62
CA THR A 95 6.54 1.03 2.82
C THR A 95 5.97 -0.09 3.68
N LEU A 96 6.54 -0.40 4.84
CA LEU A 96 5.94 -1.42 5.71
C LEU A 96 4.53 -1.04 6.15
N SER A 97 4.29 0.24 6.50
CA SER A 97 2.97 0.71 6.89
C SER A 97 1.95 0.66 5.75
N HIS A 98 2.39 0.90 4.52
CA HIS A 98 1.61 0.73 3.30
C HIS A 98 1.18 -0.74 3.13
N GLU A 99 2.12 -1.69 3.23
CA GLU A 99 1.82 -3.12 3.11
C GLU A 99 0.90 -3.62 4.23
N VAL A 100 1.07 -3.12 5.45
CA VAL A 100 0.13 -3.42 6.55
C VAL A 100 -1.26 -2.83 6.28
N GLY A 101 -1.37 -1.69 5.59
CA GLY A 101 -2.65 -1.15 5.10
C GLY A 101 -3.37 -2.12 4.18
N HIS A 102 -2.67 -2.70 3.20
CA HIS A 102 -3.22 -3.76 2.35
C HIS A 102 -3.63 -4.99 3.15
N TYR A 103 -2.81 -5.41 4.12
CA TYR A 103 -3.17 -6.53 4.99
C TYR A 103 -4.51 -6.29 5.67
N PHE A 104 -4.82 -5.05 6.06
CA PHE A 104 -6.11 -4.64 6.62
C PHE A 104 -7.17 -4.26 5.57
N ASN A 105 -7.05 -4.75 4.34
CA ASN A 105 -8.00 -4.60 3.23
C ASN A 105 -8.09 -3.19 2.63
N LEU A 106 -7.14 -2.30 2.85
CA LEU A 106 -7.11 -1.03 2.14
C LEU A 106 -6.63 -1.22 0.69
N LEU A 107 -7.27 -0.53 -0.24
CA LEU A 107 -6.84 -0.40 -1.62
C LEU A 107 -5.89 0.80 -1.79
N HIS A 108 -5.21 0.88 -2.94
CA HIS A 108 -4.49 2.11 -3.30
C HIS A 108 -5.50 3.23 -3.58
N THR A 109 -5.18 4.46 -3.17
CA THR A 109 -5.99 5.66 -3.47
C THR A 109 -6.21 5.87 -4.97
N HIS A 110 -5.26 5.45 -5.82
CA HIS A 110 -5.33 5.52 -7.28
C HIS A 110 -5.92 4.27 -7.95
N THR A 111 -6.61 3.41 -7.20
CA THR A 111 -7.21 2.19 -7.77
C THR A 111 -8.11 2.54 -8.95
N GLY A 112 -7.88 1.89 -10.10
CA GLY A 112 -8.64 2.13 -11.32
C GLY A 112 -8.21 3.35 -12.14
N SER A 113 -7.33 4.21 -11.63
CA SER A 113 -6.84 5.37 -12.36
C SER A 113 -5.90 4.95 -13.50
N SER A 114 -6.19 5.38 -14.70
CA SER A 114 -5.34 5.20 -15.88
C SER A 114 -5.65 6.24 -16.94
N ASP A 115 -4.61 6.74 -17.58
CA ASP A 115 -4.69 7.54 -18.81
C ASP A 115 -4.54 6.58 -19.99
N GLN A 116 -5.67 6.10 -20.55
CA GLN A 116 -5.68 5.07 -21.58
C GLN A 116 -5.24 5.58 -22.95
N ASN A 117 -5.35 6.87 -23.18
CA ASN A 117 -5.07 7.52 -24.47
C ASN A 117 -3.80 8.35 -24.47
N GLU A 118 -3.12 8.48 -23.33
CA GLU A 118 -1.94 9.35 -23.12
C GLU A 118 -2.22 10.83 -23.46
N ASP A 119 -3.43 11.31 -23.15
CA ASP A 119 -3.89 12.67 -23.44
C ASP A 119 -4.04 13.56 -22.20
N GLY A 120 -3.64 13.03 -21.02
CA GLY A 120 -3.71 13.74 -19.74
C GLY A 120 -5.07 13.63 -19.04
N ILE A 121 -5.99 12.81 -19.59
CA ILE A 121 -7.29 12.55 -18.98
C ILE A 121 -7.29 11.16 -18.33
N ILE A 122 -7.59 11.13 -17.05
CA ILE A 122 -7.78 9.85 -16.34
C ILE A 122 -9.18 9.34 -16.65
N ASP A 123 -9.26 8.36 -17.54
CA ASP A 123 -10.50 7.80 -18.06
C ASP A 123 -10.67 6.29 -17.77
N GLY A 124 -9.89 5.75 -16.86
CA GLY A 124 -10.02 4.37 -16.37
C GLY A 124 -11.46 4.08 -15.91
N SER A 125 -11.97 2.91 -16.26
CA SER A 125 -13.38 2.55 -16.03
C SER A 125 -13.82 2.59 -14.56
N ASN A 126 -12.86 2.50 -13.64
CA ASN A 126 -13.08 2.58 -12.19
C ASN A 126 -12.33 3.75 -11.54
N ALA A 127 -11.81 4.69 -12.33
CA ALA A 127 -11.16 5.88 -11.79
C ALA A 127 -12.18 6.75 -11.05
N GLU A 128 -11.77 7.26 -9.89
CA GLU A 128 -12.59 8.17 -9.10
C GLU A 128 -12.63 9.55 -9.73
N TYR A 129 -13.79 10.21 -9.63
CA TYR A 129 -13.96 11.60 -10.07
C TYR A 129 -13.59 12.58 -8.97
N VAL A 130 -12.96 13.69 -9.36
CA VAL A 130 -12.51 14.75 -8.43
C VAL A 130 -13.68 15.38 -7.66
N ASP A 131 -14.88 15.39 -8.25
CA ASP A 131 -16.10 15.90 -7.61
C ASP A 131 -16.71 14.92 -6.59
N GLY A 132 -16.11 13.73 -6.40
CA GLY A 132 -16.57 12.68 -5.49
C GLY A 132 -17.79 11.91 -5.98
N THR A 133 -18.23 12.09 -7.23
CA THR A 133 -19.34 11.32 -7.80
C THR A 133 -19.01 9.83 -7.81
N ASP A 134 -19.86 9.01 -7.20
CA ASP A 134 -19.70 7.56 -7.07
C ASP A 134 -18.45 7.10 -6.27
N CYS A 135 -17.86 7.93 -5.40
CA CYS A 135 -16.67 7.61 -4.59
C CYS A 135 -16.76 6.26 -3.85
N SER A 136 -17.92 5.88 -3.36
CA SER A 136 -18.15 4.59 -2.68
C SER A 136 -18.14 3.35 -3.60
N ASN A 137 -17.92 3.51 -4.91
CA ASN A 137 -17.88 2.43 -5.89
C ASN A 137 -16.81 2.67 -6.96
N ARG A 138 -15.88 3.58 -6.72
CA ARG A 138 -14.77 3.94 -7.59
C ARG A 138 -13.52 4.22 -6.77
N GLY A 139 -12.38 4.17 -7.42
CA GLY A 139 -11.12 4.40 -6.72
C GLY A 139 -10.87 3.33 -5.67
N ASP A 140 -10.63 3.76 -4.47
CA ASP A 140 -10.44 2.90 -3.29
C ASP A 140 -11.73 2.59 -2.52
N ASP A 141 -12.90 2.96 -3.08
CA ASP A 141 -14.24 2.80 -2.50
C ASP A 141 -14.49 3.66 -1.23
N LEU A 142 -13.67 4.70 -0.99
CA LEU A 142 -13.77 5.62 0.14
C LEU A 142 -14.06 7.04 -0.33
N CYS A 143 -14.87 7.76 0.43
CA CYS A 143 -15.30 9.11 0.03
C CYS A 143 -14.55 10.23 0.75
N ASP A 144 -13.74 9.92 1.73
CA ASP A 144 -12.91 10.90 2.45
C ASP A 144 -11.45 10.95 1.95
N THR A 145 -11.07 10.05 1.04
CA THR A 145 -9.83 10.10 0.26
C THR A 145 -10.06 10.93 -0.99
N PRO A 146 -9.27 11.97 -1.27
CA PRO A 146 -9.36 12.67 -2.56
C PRO A 146 -8.98 11.76 -3.72
N ALA A 147 -9.69 11.90 -4.86
CA ALA A 147 -9.36 11.18 -6.08
C ALA A 147 -7.88 11.32 -6.45
N ASP A 148 -7.25 10.22 -6.82
CA ASP A 148 -5.81 10.11 -7.07
C ASP A 148 -5.55 9.59 -8.50
N PRO A 149 -4.82 10.36 -9.34
CA PRO A 149 -4.53 9.97 -10.72
C PRO A 149 -3.38 8.95 -10.85
N ASN A 150 -2.86 8.42 -9.76
CA ASN A 150 -1.57 7.75 -9.58
C ASN A 150 -0.41 8.76 -9.51
N LEU A 151 -0.01 9.08 -8.31
CA LEU A 151 0.99 10.12 -8.02
C LEU A 151 2.35 9.86 -8.68
N GLY A 152 2.85 8.63 -8.66
CA GLY A 152 4.10 8.23 -9.32
C GLY A 152 5.20 9.29 -9.17
N ASP A 153 5.78 9.71 -10.30
CA ASP A 153 6.85 10.72 -10.36
C ASP A 153 6.35 12.18 -10.25
N PHE A 154 5.06 12.40 -9.97
CA PHE A 154 4.44 13.72 -9.93
C PHE A 154 4.38 14.35 -8.53
N VAL A 155 5.25 13.91 -7.61
CA VAL A 155 5.39 14.53 -6.28
C VAL A 155 6.81 15.07 -6.14
N ASN A 156 6.91 16.34 -5.76
CA ASN A 156 8.21 16.98 -5.57
C ASN A 156 8.77 16.75 -4.15
N SER A 157 10.01 17.19 -3.91
CA SER A 157 10.69 17.05 -2.61
C SER A 157 10.05 17.83 -1.46
N GLN A 158 9.06 18.68 -1.73
CA GLN A 158 8.25 19.40 -0.75
C GLN A 158 6.93 18.67 -0.48
N CYS A 159 6.75 17.46 -1.02
CA CYS A 159 5.53 16.66 -0.94
C CYS A 159 4.32 17.33 -1.61
N GLU A 160 4.53 18.10 -2.65
CA GLU A 160 3.48 18.74 -3.42
C GLU A 160 3.24 17.99 -4.73
N TYR A 161 1.98 17.78 -5.09
CA TYR A 161 1.61 17.25 -6.40
C TYR A 161 1.92 18.26 -7.51
N THR A 162 2.54 17.80 -8.58
CA THR A 162 3.01 18.63 -9.71
C THR A 162 2.43 18.19 -11.05
N GLY A 163 1.55 17.18 -11.07
CA GLY A 163 0.89 16.73 -12.29
C GLY A 163 -0.20 17.69 -12.75
N ASP A 164 -0.61 17.53 -13.99
CA ASP A 164 -1.64 18.35 -14.66
C ASP A 164 -2.81 17.50 -15.18
N TYR A 165 -2.95 16.27 -14.67
CA TYR A 165 -4.05 15.38 -15.04
C TYR A 165 -5.42 15.99 -14.68
N VAL A 166 -6.39 15.66 -15.50
CA VAL A 166 -7.81 15.93 -15.25
C VAL A 166 -8.60 14.62 -15.26
N ASP A 167 -9.73 14.56 -14.58
CA ASP A 167 -10.62 13.43 -14.62
C ASP A 167 -11.52 13.42 -15.88
N GLY A 168 -12.36 12.40 -16.04
CA GLY A 168 -13.29 12.29 -17.16
C GLY A 168 -14.36 13.39 -17.23
N HIS A 169 -14.51 14.21 -16.18
CA HIS A 169 -15.39 15.39 -16.15
C HIS A 169 -14.62 16.68 -16.50
N GLY A 170 -13.30 16.63 -16.59
CA GLY A 170 -12.41 17.75 -16.88
C GLY A 170 -11.97 18.52 -15.63
N ASP A 171 -12.17 17.96 -14.44
CA ASP A 171 -11.75 18.54 -13.18
C ASP A 171 -10.29 18.16 -12.87
N SER A 172 -9.48 19.14 -12.41
CA SER A 172 -8.07 18.94 -12.10
C SER A 172 -7.89 18.20 -10.78
N TYR A 173 -7.02 17.19 -10.75
CA TYR A 173 -6.68 16.46 -9.54
C TYR A 173 -5.95 17.32 -8.50
N ASN A 174 -6.28 17.08 -7.24
CA ASN A 174 -5.57 17.60 -6.07
C ASN A 174 -5.47 16.50 -5.01
N PRO A 175 -4.70 15.43 -5.27
CA PRO A 175 -4.63 14.24 -4.42
C PRO A 175 -3.90 14.51 -3.10
N ASP A 176 -4.14 13.65 -2.11
CA ASP A 176 -3.42 13.69 -0.83
C ASP A 176 -2.08 12.96 -0.95
N THR A 177 -1.01 13.73 -1.11
CA THR A 177 0.36 13.20 -1.18
C THR A 177 0.87 12.63 0.13
N SER A 178 0.18 12.84 1.24
CA SER A 178 0.52 12.28 2.55
C SER A 178 -0.15 10.95 2.84
N ASN A 179 -1.14 10.53 2.05
CA ASN A 179 -1.85 9.29 2.27
C ASN A 179 -0.94 8.06 2.12
N LEU A 180 -0.98 7.16 3.10
CA LEU A 180 -0.15 5.96 3.13
C LEU A 180 -0.45 4.99 1.99
N MET A 181 -1.69 4.97 1.48
CA MET A 181 -2.10 4.08 0.39
C MET A 181 -1.88 4.68 -1.01
N SER A 182 -1.27 5.86 -1.11
CA SER A 182 -0.89 6.47 -2.38
C SER A 182 0.48 5.97 -2.88
N TYR A 183 0.81 6.27 -4.14
CA TYR A 183 2.16 6.11 -4.70
C TYR A 183 2.98 7.40 -4.65
N SER A 184 2.71 8.24 -3.66
CA SER A 184 3.56 9.39 -3.36
C SER A 184 4.97 8.99 -2.94
N GLU A 185 5.88 9.94 -2.89
CA GLU A 185 7.23 9.75 -2.36
C GLU A 185 7.17 9.15 -0.95
N LYS A 186 8.00 8.12 -0.71
CA LYS A 186 7.96 7.32 0.54
C LYS A 186 8.12 8.14 1.81
N ILE A 187 8.86 9.23 1.72
CA ILE A 187 9.06 10.16 2.85
C ILE A 187 7.84 11.07 3.10
N CYS A 188 6.97 11.24 2.11
CA CYS A 188 5.78 12.08 2.20
C CYS A 188 4.60 11.36 2.84
N ARG A 189 4.48 10.05 2.61
CA ARG A 189 3.37 9.22 3.08
C ARG A 189 3.46 8.98 4.59
N ASN A 190 2.46 9.45 5.34
CA ASN A 190 2.48 9.33 6.81
C ASN A 190 1.10 9.33 7.47
N THR A 191 0.01 9.38 6.70
CA THR A 191 -1.37 9.46 7.24
C THR A 191 -2.30 8.46 6.57
N PHE A 192 -3.34 8.10 7.28
CA PHE A 192 -4.57 7.49 6.76
C PHE A 192 -5.72 8.49 6.84
N SER A 193 -6.75 8.32 6.00
CA SER A 193 -8.02 8.98 6.18
C SER A 193 -8.84 8.35 7.32
N LEU A 194 -9.92 9.00 7.76
CA LEU A 194 -10.76 8.44 8.82
C LEU A 194 -11.49 7.16 8.38
N GLU A 195 -11.97 7.11 7.14
CA GLU A 195 -12.61 5.90 6.60
C GLU A 195 -11.60 4.76 6.43
N GLN A 196 -10.34 5.04 6.09
CA GLN A 196 -9.26 4.06 6.09
C GLN A 196 -8.99 3.51 7.50
N GLU A 197 -8.91 4.38 8.51
CA GLU A 197 -8.74 3.97 9.91
C GLU A 197 -9.92 3.11 10.39
N ASP A 198 -11.15 3.46 10.01
CA ASP A 198 -12.35 2.67 10.33
C ASP A 198 -12.31 1.26 9.70
N ILE A 199 -11.85 1.13 8.44
CA ILE A 199 -11.65 -0.18 7.79
C ILE A 199 -10.59 -1.00 8.52
N ILE A 200 -9.45 -0.41 8.87
CA ILE A 200 -8.40 -1.08 9.64
C ILE A 200 -8.95 -1.66 10.95
N ILE A 201 -9.67 -0.83 11.71
CA ILE A 201 -10.26 -1.24 13.00
C ILE A 201 -11.32 -2.32 12.78
N TYR A 202 -12.21 -2.14 11.80
CA TYR A 202 -13.24 -3.11 11.47
C TYR A 202 -12.64 -4.46 11.08
N THR A 203 -11.62 -4.46 10.22
CA THR A 203 -10.92 -5.65 9.76
C THR A 203 -10.27 -6.38 10.93
N LEU A 204 -9.56 -5.67 11.81
CA LEU A 204 -8.92 -6.25 12.98
C LEU A 204 -9.92 -6.91 13.96
N LEU A 205 -11.11 -6.34 14.10
CA LEU A 205 -12.13 -6.86 15.02
C LEU A 205 -12.90 -8.07 14.46
N ASN A 206 -12.82 -8.33 13.16
CA ASN A 206 -13.59 -9.38 12.46
C ASN A 206 -12.70 -10.42 11.75
N SER A 207 -11.39 -10.36 11.88
CA SER A 207 -10.42 -11.33 11.33
C SER A 207 -10.12 -12.50 12.28
#